data_ef1990834cd4942f18d5ec7fff71b6cb
#
_entry.id   ef1990834cd4942f18d5ec7fff71b6cb
#
_cell.length_a   1.000
_cell.length_b   1.000
_cell.length_c   1.000
_cell.angle_alpha   90.00
_cell.angle_beta   90.00
_cell.angle_gamma   90.00
#
_symmetry.space_group_name_H-M   'P 1'
#
loop_
_entity.id
_entity.type
_entity.pdbx_description
1 polymer ?
#
loop_
_entity_poly.entity_id
_entity_poly.type
_entity_poly.pdbx_seq_one_letter_code
_entity_poly.pdbx_strand_id
1 'polypeptide(L)'
;MKALIDNTELMLRAEQELADARELMKDEILMSWFSDDFAVRFCWSSNAIEGNTLSLEETIALVEYDEVSAGHTYTEYQEAKNLYRAIRESLLPFSHRSVTEEWIKGNNGVIRGAAGEYRTIPLSIGTQFETVYFPPSPEQVPELMTAYLERVNFEADDFAGVIEQAVRSHLHFERIHPFADGNGRTGRMILNQQLINHGLLPVTIHKNSDYRQAFKLYDKNGDISKMVHIVLSGEMEAIQRLREFKEKASGNAFRA
;
A
#
# COMPACT_ATOMS: atom_id res chain seq x y z
N MET A 1 -16.99 2.86 -21.20
CA MET A 1 -16.32 1.60 -21.62
C MET A 1 -16.71 0.52 -20.62
N LYS A 2 -16.95 -0.72 -21.04
CA LYS A 2 -17.25 -1.81 -20.11
C LYS A 2 -15.94 -2.18 -19.37
N ALA A 3 -15.98 -2.25 -18.03
CA ALA A 3 -14.84 -2.69 -17.23
C ALA A 3 -14.35 -4.07 -17.68
N LEU A 4 -13.04 -4.30 -17.64
CA LEU A 4 -12.48 -5.59 -18.05
C LEU A 4 -12.82 -6.70 -17.04
N ILE A 5 -12.85 -6.34 -15.75
CA ILE A 5 -13.22 -7.23 -14.64
C ILE A 5 -14.49 -6.67 -14.01
N ASP A 6 -15.50 -7.54 -13.88
CA ASP A 6 -16.70 -7.23 -13.11
C ASP A 6 -16.43 -7.53 -11.62
N ASN A 7 -16.36 -6.47 -10.82
CA ASN A 7 -16.10 -6.57 -9.38
C ASN A 7 -17.37 -6.45 -8.54
N THR A 8 -18.58 -6.47 -9.15
CA THR A 8 -19.83 -6.19 -8.43
C THR A 8 -20.04 -7.14 -7.27
N GLU A 9 -19.91 -8.45 -7.49
CA GLU A 9 -20.08 -9.46 -6.44
C GLU A 9 -18.99 -9.33 -5.35
N LEU A 10 -17.73 -9.15 -5.75
CA LEU A 10 -16.61 -9.00 -4.80
C LEU A 10 -16.77 -7.73 -3.96
N MET A 11 -17.24 -6.63 -4.56
CA MET A 11 -17.51 -5.37 -3.88
C MET A 11 -18.56 -5.53 -2.79
N LEU A 12 -19.71 -6.09 -3.14
CA LEU A 12 -20.81 -6.34 -2.19
C LEU A 12 -20.38 -7.26 -1.06
N ARG A 13 -19.64 -8.32 -1.39
CA ARG A 13 -19.10 -9.23 -0.39
C ARG A 13 -18.12 -8.56 0.54
N ALA A 14 -17.17 -7.79 0.01
CA ALA A 14 -16.17 -7.09 0.83
C ALA A 14 -16.83 -6.07 1.78
N GLU A 15 -17.82 -5.32 1.31
CA GLU A 15 -18.60 -4.39 2.13
C GLU A 15 -19.32 -5.10 3.29
N GLN A 16 -19.98 -6.24 3.01
CA GLN A 16 -20.65 -7.04 4.03
C GLN A 16 -19.65 -7.60 5.05
N GLU A 17 -18.57 -8.21 4.59
CA GLU A 17 -17.53 -8.78 5.45
C GLU A 17 -16.88 -7.73 6.35
N LEU A 18 -16.66 -6.51 5.82
CA LEU A 18 -16.15 -5.38 6.59
C LEU A 18 -17.18 -4.94 7.66
N ALA A 19 -18.46 -4.85 7.29
CA ALA A 19 -19.53 -4.51 8.24
C ALA A 19 -19.58 -5.52 9.41
N ASP A 20 -19.44 -6.81 9.12
CA ASP A 20 -19.40 -7.88 10.13
C ASP A 20 -18.11 -7.82 10.99
N ALA A 21 -16.99 -7.34 10.42
CA ALA A 21 -15.73 -7.22 11.14
C ALA A 21 -15.61 -5.96 12.01
N ARG A 22 -16.51 -4.98 11.86
CA ARG A 22 -16.44 -3.67 12.57
C ARG A 22 -16.36 -3.79 14.09
N GLU A 23 -17.01 -4.77 14.69
CA GLU A 23 -16.92 -5.00 16.14
C GLU A 23 -15.54 -5.54 16.54
N LEU A 24 -14.89 -6.34 15.69
CA LEU A 24 -13.50 -6.79 15.92
C LEU A 24 -12.52 -5.62 15.83
N MET A 25 -12.77 -4.67 14.94
CA MET A 25 -11.93 -3.48 14.79
C MET A 25 -11.98 -2.51 15.98
N LYS A 26 -12.95 -2.66 16.88
CA LYS A 26 -13.02 -1.90 18.14
C LYS A 26 -12.18 -2.53 19.27
N ASP A 27 -11.77 -3.76 19.13
CA ASP A 27 -10.94 -4.47 20.10
C ASP A 27 -9.47 -4.02 19.95
N GLU A 28 -8.99 -3.20 20.89
CA GLU A 28 -7.66 -2.62 20.86
C GLU A 28 -6.54 -3.68 20.84
N ILE A 29 -6.75 -4.82 21.50
CA ILE A 29 -5.76 -5.90 21.54
C ILE A 29 -5.68 -6.57 20.16
N LEU A 30 -6.82 -6.91 19.56
CA LEU A 30 -6.86 -7.50 18.22
C LEU A 30 -6.26 -6.54 17.19
N MET A 31 -6.60 -5.26 17.26
CA MET A 31 -6.06 -4.25 16.34
C MET A 31 -4.56 -4.03 16.54
N SER A 32 -4.04 -4.16 17.76
CA SER A 32 -2.60 -4.13 18.00
C SER A 32 -1.90 -5.31 17.32
N TRP A 33 -2.39 -6.54 17.50
CA TRP A 33 -1.83 -7.73 16.84
C TRP A 33 -1.92 -7.63 15.31
N PHE A 34 -3.06 -7.17 14.81
CA PHE A 34 -3.26 -6.95 13.39
C PHE A 34 -2.28 -5.90 12.84
N SER A 35 -2.08 -4.80 13.57
CA SER A 35 -1.20 -3.72 13.12
C SER A 35 0.27 -4.16 13.05
N ASP A 36 0.74 -4.95 14.01
CA ASP A 36 2.10 -5.50 13.99
C ASP A 36 2.29 -6.50 12.84
N ASP A 37 1.34 -7.43 12.65
CA ASP A 37 1.36 -8.38 11.52
C ASP A 37 1.30 -7.64 10.15
N PHE A 38 0.41 -6.65 10.04
CA PHE A 38 0.30 -5.82 8.82
C PHE A 38 1.64 -5.11 8.52
N ALA A 39 2.27 -4.51 9.52
CA ALA A 39 3.51 -3.75 9.31
C ALA A 39 4.59 -4.63 8.67
N VAL A 40 4.76 -5.85 9.14
CA VAL A 40 5.76 -6.78 8.59
C VAL A 40 5.36 -7.27 7.20
N ARG A 41 4.10 -7.70 7.01
CA ARG A 41 3.61 -8.20 5.71
C ARG A 41 3.64 -7.12 4.63
N PHE A 42 3.21 -5.92 4.96
CA PHE A 42 3.27 -4.80 4.04
C PHE A 42 4.72 -4.43 3.71
N CYS A 43 5.63 -4.42 4.69
CA CYS A 43 7.05 -4.21 4.48
C CYS A 43 7.62 -5.25 3.50
N TRP A 44 7.39 -6.53 3.77
CA TRP A 44 7.84 -7.62 2.89
C TRP A 44 7.27 -7.51 1.48
N SER A 45 5.95 -7.49 1.34
CA SER A 45 5.30 -7.56 0.02
C SER A 45 5.60 -6.31 -0.83
N SER A 46 5.60 -5.14 -0.21
CA SER A 46 5.85 -3.88 -0.89
C SER A 46 7.29 -3.77 -1.41
N ASN A 47 8.29 -4.26 -0.65
CA ASN A 47 9.67 -4.36 -1.11
C ASN A 47 9.84 -5.47 -2.17
N ALA A 48 9.14 -6.60 -2.05
CA ALA A 48 9.19 -7.66 -3.04
C ALA A 48 8.70 -7.20 -4.42
N ILE A 49 7.71 -6.31 -4.49
CA ILE A 49 7.24 -5.69 -5.75
C ILE A 49 8.39 -4.94 -6.43
N GLU A 50 9.23 -4.25 -5.66
CA GLU A 50 10.38 -3.48 -6.15
C GLU A 50 11.63 -4.36 -6.44
N GLY A 51 11.56 -5.66 -6.17
CA GLY A 51 12.63 -6.60 -6.50
C GLY A 51 13.45 -7.10 -5.33
N ASN A 52 13.17 -6.66 -4.10
CA ASN A 52 13.78 -7.19 -2.90
C ASN A 52 13.48 -8.69 -2.77
N THR A 53 14.46 -9.48 -2.34
CA THR A 53 14.39 -10.94 -2.36
C THR A 53 14.21 -11.57 -0.97
N LEU A 54 14.15 -10.77 0.10
CA LEU A 54 13.84 -11.27 1.44
C LEU A 54 12.50 -12.00 1.46
N SER A 55 12.46 -13.16 2.09
CA SER A 55 11.21 -13.86 2.42
C SER A 55 10.47 -13.15 3.55
N LEU A 56 9.22 -13.55 3.82
CA LEU A 56 8.48 -13.02 4.95
C LEU A 56 9.16 -13.36 6.28
N GLU A 57 9.64 -14.59 6.44
CA GLU A 57 10.35 -15.07 7.64
C GLU A 57 11.64 -14.27 7.87
N GLU A 58 12.41 -14.02 6.82
CA GLU A 58 13.64 -13.22 6.90
C GLU A 58 13.34 -11.73 7.18
N THR A 59 12.23 -11.21 6.65
CA THR A 59 11.77 -9.86 6.98
C THR A 59 11.39 -9.77 8.47
N ILE A 60 10.66 -10.77 9.01
CA ILE A 60 10.35 -10.85 10.45
C ILE A 60 11.63 -10.87 11.27
N ALA A 61 12.57 -11.78 10.95
CA ALA A 61 13.84 -11.91 11.65
C ALA A 61 14.62 -10.58 11.67
N LEU A 62 14.64 -9.89 10.53
CA LEU A 62 15.35 -8.62 10.38
C LEU A 62 14.71 -7.49 11.21
N VAL A 63 13.37 -7.33 11.14
CA VAL A 63 12.73 -6.13 11.73
C VAL A 63 12.36 -6.30 13.19
N GLU A 64 12.13 -7.53 13.66
CA GLU A 64 11.77 -7.82 15.05
C GLU A 64 12.98 -8.20 15.91
N TYR A 65 13.99 -8.89 15.33
CA TYR A 65 15.12 -9.43 16.08
C TYR A 65 16.47 -8.88 15.63
N ASP A 66 16.51 -8.01 14.62
CA ASP A 66 17.75 -7.47 14.02
C ASP A 66 18.68 -8.57 13.46
N GLU A 67 18.09 -9.70 13.07
CA GLU A 67 18.81 -10.83 12.50
C GLU A 67 18.89 -10.71 10.98
N VAL A 68 20.05 -11.02 10.42
CA VAL A 68 20.30 -11.02 8.97
C VAL A 68 20.60 -12.43 8.49
N SER A 69 19.92 -12.84 7.43
CA SER A 69 20.19 -14.11 6.73
C SER A 69 21.25 -13.92 5.65
N ALA A 70 21.93 -14.99 5.25
CA ALA A 70 22.86 -14.95 4.14
C ALA A 70 22.15 -14.91 2.78
N GLY A 71 22.78 -14.34 1.76
CA GLY A 71 22.31 -14.39 0.38
C GLY A 71 21.63 -13.12 -0.12
N HIS A 72 21.51 -12.10 0.71
CA HIS A 72 20.92 -10.81 0.36
C HIS A 72 21.96 -9.70 0.39
N THR A 73 21.69 -8.60 -0.31
CA THR A 73 22.54 -7.42 -0.32
C THR A 73 22.26 -6.51 0.89
N TYR A 74 23.25 -5.72 1.28
CA TYR A 74 23.05 -4.71 2.31
C TYR A 74 21.91 -3.74 1.98
N THR A 75 21.74 -3.40 0.70
CA THR A 75 20.66 -2.54 0.22
C THR A 75 19.30 -3.13 0.52
N GLU A 76 19.10 -4.44 0.31
CA GLU A 76 17.82 -5.11 0.58
C GLU A 76 17.45 -5.05 2.06
N TYR A 77 18.41 -5.21 2.95
CA TYR A 77 18.17 -5.04 4.41
C TYR A 77 17.84 -3.60 4.77
N GLN A 78 18.54 -2.61 4.18
CA GLN A 78 18.26 -1.20 4.43
C GLN A 78 16.87 -0.79 3.92
N GLU A 79 16.47 -1.26 2.75
CA GLU A 79 15.13 -1.03 2.20
C GLU A 79 14.03 -1.59 3.11
N ALA A 80 14.21 -2.81 3.63
CA ALA A 80 13.25 -3.42 4.55
C ALA A 80 13.18 -2.64 5.86
N LYS A 81 14.30 -2.32 6.50
CA LYS A 81 14.34 -1.53 7.74
C LYS A 81 13.73 -0.13 7.56
N ASN A 82 14.05 0.53 6.47
CA ASN A 82 13.55 1.88 6.19
C ASN A 82 12.04 1.87 5.95
N LEU A 83 11.54 0.95 5.14
CA LEU A 83 10.09 0.86 4.89
C LEU A 83 9.33 0.46 6.16
N TYR A 84 9.83 -0.52 6.94
CA TYR A 84 9.23 -0.89 8.22
C TYR A 84 9.14 0.30 9.18
N ARG A 85 10.22 1.10 9.26
CA ARG A 85 10.23 2.34 10.06
C ARG A 85 9.19 3.33 9.56
N ALA A 86 9.10 3.57 8.25
CA ALA A 86 8.09 4.47 7.68
C ALA A 86 6.66 4.04 8.03
N ILE A 87 6.37 2.73 7.96
CA ILE A 87 5.07 2.16 8.34
C ILE A 87 4.77 2.43 9.81
N ARG A 88 5.72 2.10 10.69
CA ARG A 88 5.57 2.26 12.15
C ARG A 88 5.33 3.72 12.56
N GLU A 89 6.04 4.66 11.95
CA GLU A 89 5.98 6.08 12.29
C GLU A 89 4.77 6.80 11.66
N SER A 90 4.31 6.35 10.49
CA SER A 90 3.33 7.11 9.71
C SER A 90 1.97 6.45 9.53
N LEU A 91 1.87 5.11 9.52
CA LEU A 91 0.58 4.41 9.40
C LEU A 91 0.05 3.94 10.75
N LEU A 92 0.93 3.63 11.71
CA LEU A 92 0.51 3.09 13.01
C LEU A 92 0.45 4.17 14.11
N PRO A 93 -0.47 3.99 15.08
CA PRO A 93 -1.67 3.16 14.98
C PRO A 93 -2.57 3.68 13.87
N PHE A 94 -3.40 2.83 13.28
CA PHE A 94 -4.29 3.20 12.18
C PHE A 94 -5.24 4.33 12.61
N SER A 95 -4.87 5.55 12.25
CA SER A 95 -5.61 6.75 12.64
C SER A 95 -5.82 7.65 11.42
N HIS A 96 -6.92 8.40 11.47
CA HIS A 96 -7.20 9.40 10.44
C HIS A 96 -6.07 10.43 10.39
N ARG A 97 -5.48 10.64 9.22
CA ARG A 97 -4.43 11.64 8.94
C ARG A 97 -4.63 12.25 7.57
N SER A 98 -4.51 13.56 7.48
CA SER A 98 -4.47 14.22 6.17
C SER A 98 -3.17 13.86 5.45
N VAL A 99 -3.29 13.43 4.20
CA VAL A 99 -2.15 13.19 3.31
C VAL A 99 -1.70 14.53 2.76
N THR A 100 -0.58 15.04 3.27
CA THR A 100 0.01 16.33 2.88
C THR A 100 1.28 16.11 2.07
N GLU A 101 1.75 17.16 1.39
CA GLU A 101 3.05 17.12 0.69
C GLU A 101 4.20 16.76 1.64
N GLU A 102 4.19 17.35 2.84
CA GLU A 102 5.18 17.06 3.87
C GLU A 102 5.14 15.58 4.30
N TRP A 103 3.94 15.03 4.49
CA TRP A 103 3.76 13.61 4.83
C TRP A 103 4.29 12.70 3.71
N ILE A 104 3.98 13.02 2.44
CA ILE A 104 4.45 12.25 1.27
C ILE A 104 5.97 12.31 1.15
N LYS A 105 6.55 13.50 1.19
CA LYS A 105 8.00 13.71 1.12
C LYS A 105 8.74 13.10 2.32
N GLY A 106 8.20 13.26 3.52
CA GLY A 106 8.75 12.67 4.73
C GLY A 106 8.83 11.15 4.64
N ASN A 107 7.75 10.49 4.24
CA ASN A 107 7.74 9.03 4.06
C ASN A 107 8.70 8.57 2.96
N ASN A 108 8.73 9.23 1.80
CA ASN A 108 9.70 8.90 0.76
C ASN A 108 11.14 9.06 1.28
N GLY A 109 11.40 10.11 2.04
CA GLY A 109 12.71 10.34 2.66
C GLY A 109 13.13 9.22 3.60
N VAL A 110 12.23 8.76 4.48
CA VAL A 110 12.48 7.61 5.37
C VAL A 110 12.72 6.34 4.57
N ILE A 111 11.86 6.04 3.59
CA ILE A 111 11.95 4.83 2.74
C ILE A 111 13.29 4.76 2.02
N ARG A 112 13.80 5.89 1.53
CA ARG A 112 15.07 5.94 0.81
C ARG A 112 16.31 6.12 1.71
N GLY A 113 16.11 6.50 2.96
CA GLY A 113 17.22 6.93 3.83
C GLY A 113 17.91 8.21 3.32
N ALA A 114 17.14 9.12 2.69
CA ALA A 114 17.63 10.36 2.07
C ALA A 114 16.54 11.45 2.16
N ALA A 115 16.82 12.67 1.69
CA ALA A 115 15.78 13.68 1.61
C ALA A 115 14.69 13.29 0.60
N GLY A 116 13.42 13.45 0.99
CA GLY A 116 12.26 13.18 0.15
C GLY A 116 11.93 14.34 -0.79
N GLU A 117 12.86 14.66 -1.69
CA GLU A 117 12.69 15.73 -2.66
C GLU A 117 12.18 15.22 -4.00
N TYR A 118 11.38 16.03 -4.69
CA TYR A 118 10.95 15.71 -6.04
C TYR A 118 12.15 15.59 -6.97
N ARG A 119 12.05 14.70 -7.94
CA ARG A 119 13.12 14.47 -8.92
C ARG A 119 13.36 15.69 -9.80
N THR A 120 14.61 15.87 -10.14
CA THR A 120 15.08 16.90 -11.07
C THR A 120 15.58 16.32 -12.38
N ILE A 121 15.48 15.00 -12.55
CA ILE A 121 15.93 14.27 -13.74
C ILE A 121 14.75 13.52 -14.39
N PRO A 122 14.73 13.36 -15.71
CA PRO A 122 13.77 12.50 -16.39
C PRO A 122 13.96 11.04 -15.98
N LEU A 123 12.86 10.29 -15.95
CA LEU A 123 12.86 8.85 -15.65
C LEU A 123 12.12 8.08 -16.74
N SER A 124 12.40 6.78 -16.82
CA SER A 124 11.60 5.81 -17.53
C SER A 124 11.25 4.65 -16.59
N ILE A 125 10.01 4.19 -16.64
CA ILE A 125 9.54 3.04 -15.88
C ILE A 125 9.51 1.83 -16.80
N GLY A 126 10.11 0.73 -16.37
CA GLY A 126 10.17 -0.49 -17.15
C GLY A 126 11.26 -1.43 -16.66
N THR A 127 11.72 -2.28 -17.56
CA THR A 127 12.86 -3.16 -17.35
C THR A 127 14.02 -2.70 -18.24
N GLN A 128 15.20 -3.29 -18.08
CA GLN A 128 16.33 -3.05 -18.99
C GLN A 128 16.03 -3.43 -20.45
N PHE A 129 14.97 -4.19 -20.71
CA PHE A 129 14.60 -4.65 -22.06
C PHE A 129 13.38 -3.92 -22.63
N GLU A 130 12.53 -3.31 -21.78
CA GLU A 130 11.30 -2.65 -22.22
C GLU A 130 11.00 -1.46 -21.34
N THR A 131 10.93 -0.26 -21.90
CA THR A 131 10.32 0.90 -21.25
C THR A 131 8.82 0.82 -21.40
N VAL A 132 8.11 0.82 -20.29
CA VAL A 132 6.65 0.66 -20.24
C VAL A 132 5.96 2.01 -20.18
N TYR A 133 6.57 3.00 -19.51
CA TYR A 133 5.97 4.31 -19.28
C TYR A 133 7.04 5.39 -19.11
N PHE A 134 6.78 6.57 -19.67
CA PHE A 134 7.57 7.79 -19.45
C PHE A 134 6.77 8.75 -18.57
N PRO A 135 7.17 8.95 -17.29
CA PRO A 135 6.54 9.96 -16.45
C PRO A 135 6.68 11.37 -17.01
N PRO A 136 5.84 12.33 -16.57
CA PRO A 136 5.96 13.75 -16.92
C PRO A 136 7.38 14.27 -16.74
N SER A 137 7.71 15.40 -17.38
CA SER A 137 9.02 16.02 -17.16
C SER A 137 9.20 16.49 -15.72
N PRO A 138 10.43 16.57 -15.19
CA PRO A 138 10.66 17.01 -13.80
C PRO A 138 10.05 18.37 -13.48
N GLU A 139 10.04 19.28 -14.45
CA GLU A 139 9.52 20.64 -14.31
C GLU A 139 8.00 20.65 -14.09
N GLN A 140 7.28 19.63 -14.56
CA GLN A 140 5.84 19.47 -14.39
C GLN A 140 5.46 18.87 -13.04
N VAL A 141 6.39 18.19 -12.36
CA VAL A 141 6.09 17.45 -11.13
C VAL A 141 5.49 18.33 -10.03
N PRO A 142 6.01 19.54 -9.72
CA PRO A 142 5.44 20.37 -8.66
C PRO A 142 3.97 20.75 -8.92
N GLU A 143 3.63 21.14 -10.15
CA GLU A 143 2.26 21.49 -10.54
C GLU A 143 1.32 20.30 -10.45
N LEU A 144 1.75 19.13 -10.99
CA LEU A 144 0.98 17.90 -10.93
C LEU A 144 0.76 17.41 -9.50
N MET A 145 1.76 17.55 -8.62
CA MET A 145 1.61 17.20 -7.22
C MET A 145 0.70 18.19 -6.48
N THR A 146 0.71 19.47 -6.81
CA THR A 146 -0.27 20.42 -6.28
C THR A 146 -1.70 20.00 -6.64
N ALA A 147 -1.96 19.69 -7.90
CA ALA A 147 -3.28 19.23 -8.35
C ALA A 147 -3.66 17.84 -7.76
N TYR A 148 -2.68 16.98 -7.49
CA TYR A 148 -2.88 15.71 -6.81
C TYR A 148 -3.30 15.92 -5.35
N LEU A 149 -2.64 16.83 -4.63
CA LEU A 149 -2.91 17.13 -3.23
C LEU A 149 -4.30 17.72 -2.98
N GLU A 150 -4.86 18.44 -3.94
CA GLU A 150 -6.26 18.94 -3.88
C GLU A 150 -7.29 17.80 -3.84
N ARG A 151 -6.93 16.60 -4.29
CA ARG A 151 -7.84 15.45 -4.47
C ARG A 151 -7.49 14.24 -3.63
N VAL A 152 -6.29 14.19 -3.04
CA VAL A 152 -5.81 13.00 -2.32
C VAL A 152 -6.60 12.72 -1.04
N ASN A 153 -7.11 13.78 -0.39
CA ASN A 153 -7.98 13.69 0.78
C ASN A 153 -9.44 13.82 0.33
N PHE A 154 -9.92 12.84 -0.41
CA PHE A 154 -11.28 12.80 -0.93
C PHE A 154 -12.30 12.41 0.15
N GLU A 155 -13.55 12.75 -0.09
CA GLU A 155 -14.70 12.22 0.61
C GLU A 155 -15.45 11.26 -0.32
N ALA A 156 -16.07 10.23 0.23
CA ALA A 156 -16.89 9.29 -0.51
C ALA A 156 -18.11 8.87 0.32
N ASP A 157 -19.25 8.71 -0.34
CA ASP A 157 -20.53 8.47 0.33
C ASP A 157 -20.72 6.99 0.70
N ASP A 158 -20.00 6.07 0.03
CA ASP A 158 -20.16 4.64 0.19
C ASP A 158 -18.82 3.88 0.03
N PHE A 159 -18.84 2.61 0.36
CA PHE A 159 -17.69 1.71 0.28
C PHE A 159 -17.10 1.64 -1.13
N ALA A 160 -17.95 1.55 -2.16
CA ALA A 160 -17.50 1.47 -3.55
C ALA A 160 -16.77 2.74 -3.99
N GLY A 161 -17.30 3.90 -3.61
CA GLY A 161 -16.67 5.21 -3.84
C GLY A 161 -15.32 5.33 -3.18
N VAL A 162 -15.16 4.86 -1.93
CA VAL A 162 -13.86 4.82 -1.24
C VAL A 162 -12.85 4.01 -2.02
N ILE A 163 -13.19 2.78 -2.40
CA ILE A 163 -12.30 1.87 -3.14
C ILE A 163 -11.91 2.49 -4.48
N GLU A 164 -12.87 2.99 -5.26
CA GLU A 164 -12.59 3.59 -6.56
C GLU A 164 -11.71 4.83 -6.47
N GLN A 165 -11.97 5.73 -5.53
CA GLN A 165 -11.19 6.95 -5.37
C GLN A 165 -9.77 6.64 -4.89
N ALA A 166 -9.60 5.74 -3.93
CA ALA A 166 -8.28 5.33 -3.45
C ALA A 166 -7.45 4.67 -4.58
N VAL A 167 -8.09 3.82 -5.39
CA VAL A 167 -7.46 3.20 -6.57
C VAL A 167 -7.05 4.24 -7.61
N ARG A 168 -7.93 5.18 -7.94
CA ARG A 168 -7.63 6.27 -8.89
C ARG A 168 -6.49 7.16 -8.39
N SER A 169 -6.51 7.50 -7.10
CA SER A 169 -5.45 8.25 -6.45
C SER A 169 -4.11 7.53 -6.54
N HIS A 170 -4.07 6.23 -6.22
CA HIS A 170 -2.87 5.42 -6.31
C HIS A 170 -2.31 5.36 -7.74
N LEU A 171 -3.15 5.05 -8.73
CA LEU A 171 -2.75 5.00 -10.14
C LEU A 171 -2.23 6.35 -10.63
N HIS A 172 -2.88 7.45 -10.22
CA HIS A 172 -2.46 8.80 -10.59
C HIS A 172 -1.10 9.15 -9.99
N PHE A 173 -0.88 8.90 -8.69
CA PHE A 173 0.41 9.13 -8.04
C PHE A 173 1.55 8.37 -8.75
N GLU A 174 1.33 7.10 -9.05
CA GLU A 174 2.32 6.27 -9.77
C GLU A 174 2.61 6.80 -11.18
N ARG A 175 1.67 7.52 -11.81
CA ARG A 175 1.87 8.12 -13.14
C ARG A 175 2.55 9.48 -13.08
N ILE A 176 2.38 10.25 -12.02
CA ILE A 176 3.21 11.43 -11.76
C ILE A 176 4.65 11.00 -11.48
N HIS A 177 4.85 9.96 -10.70
CA HIS A 177 6.15 9.40 -10.32
C HIS A 177 7.10 10.47 -9.79
N PRO A 178 6.74 11.16 -8.70
CA PRO A 178 7.35 12.44 -8.34
C PRO A 178 8.79 12.34 -7.84
N PHE A 179 9.23 11.17 -7.37
CA PHE A 179 10.56 10.98 -6.78
C PHE A 179 11.52 10.24 -7.72
N ALA A 180 12.81 10.37 -7.45
CA ALA A 180 13.82 9.61 -8.19
C ALA A 180 13.75 8.09 -7.92
N ASP A 181 13.24 7.71 -6.73
CA ASP A 181 13.06 6.32 -6.31
C ASP A 181 12.06 6.25 -5.16
N GLY A 182 11.55 5.04 -4.82
CA GLY A 182 10.62 4.81 -3.71
C GLY A 182 9.16 5.19 -4.02
N ASN A 183 8.82 5.55 -5.25
CA ASN A 183 7.47 5.96 -5.63
C ASN A 183 6.46 4.85 -5.31
N GLY A 184 6.68 3.62 -5.74
CA GLY A 184 5.77 2.50 -5.51
C GLY A 184 5.51 2.26 -4.02
N ARG A 185 6.55 2.25 -3.19
CA ARG A 185 6.44 2.10 -1.73
C ARG A 185 5.65 3.25 -1.11
N THR A 186 5.96 4.49 -1.50
CA THR A 186 5.24 5.70 -1.04
C THR A 186 3.78 5.69 -1.51
N GLY A 187 3.51 5.36 -2.76
CA GLY A 187 2.15 5.30 -3.33
C GLY A 187 1.27 4.26 -2.64
N ARG A 188 1.83 3.09 -2.27
CA ARG A 188 1.11 2.09 -1.49
C ARG A 188 0.86 2.51 -0.04
N MET A 189 1.73 3.33 0.57
CA MET A 189 1.45 3.96 1.87
C MET A 189 0.32 4.98 1.78
N ILE A 190 0.29 5.81 0.72
CA ILE A 190 -0.82 6.75 0.47
C ILE A 190 -2.14 6.00 0.33
N LEU A 191 -2.17 4.95 -0.50
CA LEU A 191 -3.36 4.09 -0.67
C LEU A 191 -3.87 3.60 0.68
N ASN A 192 -2.99 3.04 1.51
CA ASN A 192 -3.38 2.51 2.82
C ASN A 192 -3.85 3.60 3.78
N GLN A 193 -3.22 4.79 3.78
CA GLN A 193 -3.71 5.90 4.60
C GLN A 193 -5.11 6.34 4.16
N GLN A 194 -5.41 6.34 2.86
CA GLN A 194 -6.74 6.65 2.36
C GLN A 194 -7.79 5.63 2.80
N LEU A 195 -7.48 4.33 2.75
CA LEU A 195 -8.37 3.28 3.26
C LEU A 195 -8.62 3.44 4.76
N ILE A 196 -7.57 3.65 5.56
CA ILE A 196 -7.66 3.90 7.00
C ILE A 196 -8.52 5.12 7.30
N ASN A 197 -8.37 6.22 6.57
CA ASN A 197 -9.14 7.45 6.75
C ASN A 197 -10.66 7.24 6.58
N HIS A 198 -11.05 6.24 5.81
CA HIS A 198 -12.46 5.88 5.58
C HIS A 198 -12.93 4.67 6.40
N GLY A 199 -12.16 4.26 7.41
CA GLY A 199 -12.52 3.17 8.31
C GLY A 199 -12.45 1.78 7.69
N LEU A 200 -11.64 1.61 6.64
CA LEU A 200 -11.29 0.30 6.08
C LEU A 200 -9.98 -0.20 6.69
N LEU A 201 -9.74 -1.51 6.56
CA LEU A 201 -8.45 -2.07 6.94
C LEU A 201 -7.38 -1.72 5.88
N PRO A 202 -6.12 -1.55 6.28
CA PRO A 202 -5.05 -1.42 5.31
C PRO A 202 -4.78 -2.75 4.61
N VAL A 203 -4.40 -2.67 3.33
CA VAL A 203 -4.23 -3.84 2.47
C VAL A 203 -2.77 -4.12 2.13
N THR A 204 -2.45 -5.39 1.96
CA THR A 204 -1.17 -5.85 1.45
C THR A 204 -1.32 -6.25 -0.02
N ILE A 205 -0.57 -5.62 -0.90
CA ILE A 205 -0.56 -5.96 -2.34
C ILE A 205 0.61 -6.90 -2.59
N HIS A 206 0.32 -8.10 -3.08
CA HIS A 206 1.35 -9.10 -3.35
C HIS A 206 2.02 -8.88 -4.71
N LYS A 207 3.30 -9.22 -4.79
CA LYS A 207 4.06 -9.22 -6.05
C LYS A 207 3.49 -10.25 -7.01
N ASN A 208 2.79 -9.77 -8.04
CA ASN A 208 2.28 -10.61 -9.11
C ASN A 208 2.22 -9.86 -10.44
N SER A 209 1.92 -10.58 -11.52
CA SER A 209 1.75 -10.00 -12.86
C SER A 209 0.56 -9.05 -12.93
N ASP A 210 -0.46 -9.27 -12.08
CA ASP A 210 -1.73 -8.55 -12.12
C ASP A 210 -1.57 -7.10 -11.71
N TYR A 211 -0.74 -6.81 -10.72
CA TYR A 211 -0.46 -5.43 -10.30
C TYR A 211 0.14 -4.62 -11.46
N ARG A 212 1.15 -5.16 -12.16
CA ARG A 212 1.72 -4.50 -13.34
C ARG A 212 0.74 -4.39 -14.50
N GLN A 213 -0.11 -5.41 -14.69
CA GLN A 213 -1.12 -5.41 -15.73
C GLN A 213 -2.21 -4.35 -15.46
N ALA A 214 -2.55 -4.08 -14.20
CA ALA A 214 -3.50 -3.03 -13.84
C ALA A 214 -3.04 -1.65 -14.34
N PHE A 215 -1.76 -1.32 -14.22
CA PHE A 215 -1.21 -0.08 -14.79
C PHE A 215 -1.28 -0.05 -16.33
N LYS A 216 -0.96 -1.17 -17.00
CA LYS A 216 -1.06 -1.25 -18.46
C LYS A 216 -2.50 -1.03 -18.96
N LEU A 217 -3.49 -1.53 -18.23
CA LEU A 217 -4.91 -1.32 -18.55
C LEU A 217 -5.33 0.13 -18.32
N TYR A 218 -4.90 0.71 -17.21
CA TYR A 218 -5.14 2.12 -16.91
C TYR A 218 -4.55 3.03 -17.98
N ASP A 219 -3.29 2.81 -18.39
CA ASP A 219 -2.62 3.62 -19.42
C ASP A 219 -3.29 3.48 -20.78
N LYS A 220 -3.79 2.29 -21.10
CA LYS A 220 -4.40 2.02 -22.41
C LYS A 220 -5.78 2.66 -22.59
N ASN A 221 -6.61 2.64 -21.57
CA ASN A 221 -8.03 2.99 -21.70
C ASN A 221 -8.68 3.55 -20.43
N GLY A 222 -7.90 3.87 -19.40
CA GLY A 222 -8.41 4.37 -18.11
C GLY A 222 -9.12 3.30 -17.27
N ASP A 223 -8.97 2.02 -17.59
CA ASP A 223 -9.64 0.93 -16.88
C ASP A 223 -8.95 0.67 -15.53
N ILE A 224 -9.68 0.86 -14.45
CA ILE A 224 -9.23 0.64 -13.07
C ILE A 224 -9.67 -0.70 -12.50
N SER A 225 -10.51 -1.46 -13.21
CA SER A 225 -11.21 -2.63 -12.67
C SER A 225 -10.26 -3.68 -12.09
N LYS A 226 -9.07 -3.86 -12.69
CA LYS A 226 -8.07 -4.79 -12.20
C LYS A 226 -7.41 -4.33 -10.90
N MET A 227 -7.13 -3.03 -10.75
CA MET A 227 -6.60 -2.50 -9.50
C MET A 227 -7.66 -2.52 -8.40
N VAL A 228 -8.92 -2.22 -8.72
CA VAL A 228 -10.06 -2.39 -7.81
C VAL A 228 -10.12 -3.84 -7.31
N HIS A 229 -10.01 -4.82 -8.20
CA HIS A 229 -9.99 -6.24 -7.82
C HIS A 229 -8.87 -6.58 -6.83
N ILE A 230 -7.67 -6.04 -7.08
CA ILE A 230 -6.50 -6.26 -6.20
C ILE A 230 -6.74 -5.66 -4.82
N VAL A 231 -7.25 -4.44 -4.73
CA VAL A 231 -7.50 -3.78 -3.43
C VAL A 231 -8.62 -4.48 -2.67
N LEU A 232 -9.72 -4.85 -3.33
CA LEU A 232 -10.81 -5.63 -2.71
C LEU A 232 -10.33 -6.99 -2.19
N SER A 233 -9.49 -7.67 -2.95
CA SER A 233 -8.90 -8.96 -2.52
C SER A 233 -8.01 -8.76 -1.28
N GLY A 234 -7.23 -7.66 -1.25
CA GLY A 234 -6.43 -7.29 -0.08
C GLY A 234 -7.29 -6.96 1.15
N GLU A 235 -8.42 -6.27 0.98
CA GLU A 235 -9.37 -5.98 2.07
C GLU A 235 -9.97 -7.28 2.64
N MET A 236 -10.38 -8.21 1.76
CA MET A 236 -10.88 -9.53 2.18
C MET A 236 -9.82 -10.33 2.96
N GLU A 237 -8.57 -10.29 2.51
CA GLU A 237 -7.45 -10.93 3.22
C GLU A 237 -7.21 -10.29 4.60
N ALA A 238 -7.25 -8.95 4.69
CA ALA A 238 -7.10 -8.22 5.94
C ALA A 238 -8.21 -8.57 6.96
N ILE A 239 -9.47 -8.62 6.51
CA ILE A 239 -10.61 -9.03 7.35
C ILE A 239 -10.44 -10.48 7.84
N GLN A 240 -10.07 -11.39 6.94
CA GLN A 240 -9.82 -12.78 7.31
C GLN A 240 -8.70 -12.90 8.35
N ARG A 241 -7.64 -12.13 8.19
CA ARG A 241 -6.51 -12.09 9.12
C ARG A 241 -6.92 -11.60 10.51
N LEU A 242 -7.76 -10.58 10.57
CA LEU A 242 -8.30 -10.08 11.85
C LEU A 242 -9.14 -11.16 12.56
N ARG A 243 -9.95 -11.92 11.82
CA ARG A 243 -10.71 -13.06 12.37
C ARG A 243 -9.82 -14.17 12.91
N GLU A 244 -8.73 -14.50 12.23
CA GLU A 244 -7.75 -15.47 12.72
C GLU A 244 -7.13 -15.07 14.06
N PHE A 245 -6.87 -13.79 14.28
CA PHE A 245 -6.42 -13.28 15.58
C PHE A 245 -7.50 -13.46 16.64
N LYS A 246 -8.77 -13.21 16.32
CA LYS A 246 -9.90 -13.45 17.24
C LYS A 246 -10.00 -14.92 17.66
N GLU A 247 -9.88 -15.83 16.72
CA GLU A 247 -9.91 -17.28 16.99
C GLU A 247 -8.75 -17.71 17.90
N LYS A 248 -7.53 -17.21 17.63
CA LYS A 248 -6.35 -17.46 18.48
C LYS A 248 -6.53 -16.93 19.89
N ALA A 249 -7.07 -15.71 20.05
CA ALA A 249 -7.37 -15.13 21.35
C ALA A 249 -8.38 -15.98 22.12
N SER A 250 -9.46 -16.43 21.47
CA SER A 250 -10.50 -17.28 22.06
C SER A 250 -9.98 -18.68 22.43
N GLY A 251 -9.14 -19.30 21.56
CA GLY A 251 -8.54 -20.61 21.81
C GLY A 251 -7.53 -20.64 22.96
N ASN A 252 -6.83 -19.53 23.22
CA ASN A 252 -5.93 -19.40 24.37
C ASN A 252 -6.66 -19.19 25.70
N ALA A 253 -7.86 -18.61 25.67
CA ALA A 253 -8.69 -18.44 26.86
C ALA A 253 -9.21 -19.78 27.47
N PHE A 254 -9.22 -20.86 26.67
CA PHE A 254 -9.62 -22.20 27.11
C PHE A 254 -8.43 -23.07 27.61
N ARG A 255 -7.17 -22.57 27.55
CA ARG A 255 -5.96 -23.30 27.96
C ARG A 255 -5.28 -22.72 29.22
N ALA A 256 -5.82 -21.64 29.76
CA ALA A 256 -5.39 -21.02 31.03
C ALA A 256 -6.37 -21.32 32.15
#